data_a07e5f88fb0e5861e3ef95376be7fe63
#
_entry.id   a07e5f88fb0e5861e3ef95376be7fe63
#
_cell.length_a   1.000
_cell.length_b   1.000
_cell.length_c   1.000
_cell.angle_alpha   90.00
_cell.angle_beta   90.00
_cell.angle_gamma   90.00
#
_symmetry.space_group_name_H-M   'P 1'
#
loop_
_entity.id
_entity.type
_entity.pdbx_description
1 polymer ?
#
loop_
_entity_poly.entity_id
_entity_poly.type
_entity_poly.pdbx_seq_one_letter_code
_entity_poly.pdbx_strand_id
1 'polypeptide(L)'
;MSTPENKDPRIDQAAVTDESLMSVHAGLLGKQPDEQARYKLLPLNLLFIFSGLIFFAGTYLNRYSGVFSAQVFDENTPAALAHGGSAAAPVAINPVELGKKLFNNAACNTCHQSTGLGAPGAIPPLVASEWVTGSEERVIRIVLHGLQGPINVKGTAYNSAMPAFGKVAGSGYNWSDEKVAAVLTYIRQEWGNQAGAISAAKVTEVRTKEGDRTAWSSAELEKLP
;
A
#
# COMPACT_ATOMS: atom_id res chain seq x y z
N MET A 1 -43.02 45.37 -39.61
CA MET A 1 -43.00 43.92 -39.41
C MET A 1 -41.68 43.59 -38.69
N SER A 2 -41.74 43.44 -37.37
CA SER A 2 -40.57 43.13 -36.55
C SER A 2 -40.47 41.60 -36.45
N THR A 3 -39.36 41.01 -36.86
CA THR A 3 -39.05 39.60 -36.70
C THR A 3 -38.96 39.26 -35.24
N PRO A 4 -39.56 38.17 -34.74
CA PRO A 4 -39.35 37.73 -33.35
C PRO A 4 -37.94 37.25 -33.17
N GLU A 5 -37.25 37.85 -32.26
CA GLU A 5 -35.91 37.48 -31.78
C GLU A 5 -36.04 36.09 -31.11
N ASN A 6 -35.47 35.09 -31.76
CA ASN A 6 -35.41 33.71 -31.22
C ASN A 6 -34.36 33.70 -30.11
N LYS A 7 -34.77 33.84 -28.84
CA LYS A 7 -33.92 33.69 -27.66
C LYS A 7 -33.67 32.21 -27.43
N ASP A 8 -32.44 31.81 -27.64
CA ASP A 8 -31.98 30.46 -27.29
C ASP A 8 -32.00 30.28 -25.74
N PRO A 9 -32.87 29.37 -25.23
CA PRO A 9 -33.00 29.20 -23.77
C PRO A 9 -31.74 28.78 -23.06
N ARG A 10 -30.67 28.37 -23.78
CA ARG A 10 -29.38 28.06 -23.25
C ARG A 10 -28.53 29.26 -22.89
N ILE A 11 -28.81 30.43 -23.52
CA ILE A 11 -28.09 31.69 -23.25
C ILE A 11 -28.61 32.34 -21.97
N ASP A 12 -29.92 32.15 -21.67
CA ASP A 12 -30.50 32.71 -20.45
C ASP A 12 -30.04 31.96 -19.15
N GLN A 13 -29.54 30.74 -19.24
CA GLN A 13 -28.95 30.03 -18.09
C GLN A 13 -27.55 30.53 -17.71
N ALA A 14 -26.83 31.13 -18.66
CA ALA A 14 -25.51 31.72 -18.40
C ALA A 14 -25.60 33.15 -17.85
N ALA A 15 -26.77 33.79 -17.91
CA ALA A 15 -27.02 35.14 -17.42
C ALA A 15 -27.67 35.17 -16.03
N VAL A 16 -27.47 34.11 -15.24
CA VAL A 16 -27.83 34.14 -13.82
C VAL A 16 -26.83 35.04 -13.12
N THR A 17 -27.21 36.32 -13.01
CA THR A 17 -26.44 37.31 -12.28
C THR A 17 -26.48 36.98 -10.77
N ASP A 18 -25.45 37.41 -10.02
CA ASP A 18 -25.43 37.30 -8.56
C ASP A 18 -26.73 37.84 -7.90
N GLU A 19 -27.33 38.85 -8.53
CA GLU A 19 -28.59 39.45 -8.09
C GLU A 19 -29.79 38.53 -8.21
N SER A 20 -29.85 37.66 -9.24
CA SER A 20 -30.91 36.67 -9.39
C SER A 20 -30.75 35.52 -8.39
N LEU A 21 -29.52 35.10 -8.09
CA LEU A 21 -29.21 34.14 -7.04
C LEU A 21 -29.56 34.68 -5.65
N MET A 22 -29.25 35.94 -5.40
CA MET A 22 -29.60 36.59 -4.14
C MET A 22 -31.12 36.73 -3.94
N SER A 23 -31.88 37.02 -5.02
CA SER A 23 -33.35 37.11 -4.97
C SER A 23 -34.00 35.74 -4.71
N VAL A 24 -33.47 34.67 -5.32
CA VAL A 24 -33.91 33.28 -5.05
C VAL A 24 -33.59 32.89 -3.61
N HIS A 25 -32.40 33.23 -3.12
CA HIS A 25 -32.01 32.99 -1.72
C HIS A 25 -32.90 33.75 -0.73
N ALA A 26 -33.17 35.02 -1.00
CA ALA A 26 -34.06 35.83 -0.18
C ALA A 26 -35.51 35.28 -0.22
N GLY A 27 -35.97 34.78 -1.37
CA GLY A 27 -37.26 34.12 -1.51
C GLY A 27 -37.35 32.79 -0.75
N LEU A 28 -36.28 32.03 -0.74
CA LEU A 28 -36.18 30.77 0.04
C LEU A 28 -36.10 31.03 1.55
N LEU A 29 -35.35 32.04 1.96
CA LEU A 29 -35.27 32.46 3.37
C LEU A 29 -36.55 33.12 3.88
N GLY A 30 -37.26 33.90 3.03
CA GLY A 30 -38.55 34.53 3.37
C GLY A 30 -39.74 33.55 3.39
N LYS A 31 -39.61 32.36 2.80
CA LYS A 31 -40.59 31.27 2.85
C LYS A 31 -40.36 30.27 3.99
N GLN A 32 -39.41 30.51 4.86
CA GLN A 32 -39.40 29.74 6.10
C GLN A 32 -40.70 29.98 6.83
N PRO A 33 -41.55 28.95 7.03
CA PRO A 33 -42.68 29.10 7.92
C PRO A 33 -42.16 29.63 9.24
N ASP A 34 -42.91 30.54 9.86
CA ASP A 34 -42.65 31.16 11.16
C ASP A 34 -42.84 30.14 12.30
N GLU A 35 -42.61 28.88 12.02
CA GLU A 35 -42.17 27.91 12.99
C GLU A 35 -40.70 28.25 13.25
N GLN A 36 -40.48 29.06 14.27
CA GLN A 36 -39.30 28.81 15.10
C GLN A 36 -39.27 27.30 15.25
N ALA A 37 -38.49 26.62 14.36
CA ALA A 37 -38.13 25.25 14.59
C ALA A 37 -37.55 25.28 16.00
N ARG A 38 -38.34 24.97 16.99
CA ARG A 38 -37.87 24.69 18.32
C ARG A 38 -36.96 23.52 18.12
N TYR A 39 -35.70 23.83 17.82
CA TYR A 39 -34.64 22.88 18.09
C TYR A 39 -34.88 22.49 19.53
N LYS A 40 -35.58 21.37 19.75
CA LYS A 40 -35.63 20.79 21.06
C LYS A 40 -34.17 20.50 21.36
N LEU A 41 -33.55 21.47 22.05
CA LEU A 41 -32.20 21.33 22.55
C LEU A 41 -32.17 19.96 23.19
N LEU A 42 -31.27 19.11 22.76
CA LEU A 42 -31.07 17.82 23.39
C LEU A 42 -31.10 18.04 24.91
N PRO A 43 -31.91 17.28 25.66
CA PRO A 43 -31.98 17.46 27.09
C PRO A 43 -30.56 17.42 27.67
N LEU A 44 -30.25 18.35 28.54
CA LEU A 44 -28.90 18.54 29.10
C LEU A 44 -28.30 17.24 29.66
N ASN A 45 -29.14 16.38 30.22
CA ASN A 45 -28.77 15.05 30.69
C ASN A 45 -28.26 14.14 29.58
N LEU A 46 -28.83 14.22 28.36
CA LEU A 46 -28.37 13.48 27.21
C LEU A 46 -26.98 13.95 26.74
N LEU A 47 -26.70 15.25 26.77
CA LEU A 47 -25.38 15.80 26.50
C LEU A 47 -24.33 15.28 27.49
N PHE A 48 -24.66 15.21 28.78
CA PHE A 48 -23.77 14.62 29.78
C PHE A 48 -23.53 13.13 29.56
N ILE A 49 -24.57 12.39 29.21
CA ILE A 49 -24.44 10.96 28.90
C ILE A 49 -23.51 10.74 27.68
N PHE A 50 -23.72 11.46 26.58
CA PHE A 50 -22.87 11.37 25.40
C PHE A 50 -21.43 11.80 25.69
N SER A 51 -21.24 12.90 26.41
CA SER A 51 -19.91 13.34 26.84
C SER A 51 -19.20 12.28 27.67
N GLY A 52 -19.90 11.68 28.63
CA GLY A 52 -19.38 10.59 29.46
C GLY A 52 -19.02 9.34 28.62
N LEU A 53 -19.87 8.96 27.64
CA LEU A 53 -19.60 7.85 26.74
C LEU A 53 -18.37 8.11 25.85
N ILE A 54 -18.24 9.31 25.30
CA ILE A 54 -17.09 9.69 24.48
C ILE A 54 -15.80 9.68 25.32
N PHE A 55 -15.86 10.22 26.53
CA PHE A 55 -14.74 10.23 27.48
C PHE A 55 -14.36 8.81 27.89
N PHE A 56 -15.34 7.96 28.20
CA PHE A 56 -15.10 6.55 28.50
C PHE A 56 -14.53 5.79 27.32
N ALA A 57 -15.08 5.97 26.12
CA ALA A 57 -14.55 5.36 24.90
C ALA A 57 -13.12 5.82 24.62
N GLY A 58 -12.81 7.11 24.77
CA GLY A 58 -11.47 7.65 24.63
C GLY A 58 -10.47 7.05 25.62
N THR A 59 -10.87 6.97 26.90
CA THR A 59 -10.02 6.35 27.94
C THR A 59 -9.87 4.84 27.74
N TYR A 60 -10.92 4.16 27.30
CA TYR A 60 -10.88 2.74 26.97
C TYR A 60 -9.94 2.48 25.79
N LEU A 61 -10.09 3.22 24.70
CA LEU A 61 -9.20 3.13 23.56
C LEU A 61 -7.75 3.44 23.97
N ASN A 62 -7.52 4.52 24.72
CA ASN A 62 -6.17 4.84 25.17
C ASN A 62 -5.53 3.73 26.04
N ARG A 63 -6.34 3.02 26.83
CA ARG A 63 -5.85 1.96 27.73
C ARG A 63 -5.65 0.63 27.01
N TYR A 64 -6.46 0.31 26.01
CA TYR A 64 -6.51 -1.01 25.39
C TYR A 64 -6.10 -1.06 23.91
N SER A 65 -6.05 0.06 23.19
CA SER A 65 -5.61 0.13 21.79
C SER A 65 -4.12 0.42 21.59
N GLY A 66 -3.34 0.44 22.68
CA GLY A 66 -1.88 0.58 22.60
C GLY A 66 -1.36 1.96 22.25
N VAL A 67 -2.05 3.03 22.69
CA VAL A 67 -1.65 4.43 22.49
C VAL A 67 -1.58 4.82 21.00
N PHE A 68 -2.14 5.96 20.65
CA PHE A 68 -1.99 6.56 19.30
C PHE A 68 -0.54 7.03 19.09
N SER A 69 0.38 6.09 18.94
CA SER A 69 1.74 6.42 18.50
C SER A 69 1.87 6.09 17.01
N ALA A 70 2.61 6.89 16.27
CA ALA A 70 2.88 6.64 14.86
C ALA A 70 3.49 5.24 14.64
N GLN A 71 4.17 4.70 15.63
CA GLN A 71 4.79 3.39 15.61
C GLN A 71 3.78 2.23 15.68
N VAL A 72 2.56 2.43 16.21
CA VAL A 72 1.51 1.39 16.25
C VAL A 72 0.98 1.09 14.84
N PHE A 73 1.05 2.07 13.94
CA PHE A 73 0.61 1.95 12.56
C PHE A 73 1.77 1.76 11.57
N ASP A 74 3.00 1.75 12.06
CA ASP A 74 4.15 1.42 11.23
C ASP A 74 4.25 -0.10 11.08
N GLU A 75 3.95 -0.59 9.89
CA GLU A 75 4.08 -2.00 9.54
C GLU A 75 5.50 -2.56 9.75
N ASN A 76 6.49 -1.68 9.90
CA ASN A 76 7.88 -2.05 10.12
C ASN A 76 8.23 -2.22 11.60
N THR A 77 7.36 -1.77 12.52
CA THR A 77 7.61 -1.87 13.96
C THR A 77 7.10 -3.21 14.49
N PRO A 78 7.95 -4.07 15.05
CA PRO A 78 7.51 -5.30 15.70
C PRO A 78 6.45 -5.00 16.76
N ALA A 79 5.37 -5.79 16.78
CA ALA A 79 4.23 -5.61 17.69
C ALA A 79 4.64 -5.52 19.18
N ALA A 80 5.78 -6.10 19.55
CA ALA A 80 6.34 -6.04 20.90
C ALA A 80 6.76 -4.63 21.35
N LEU A 81 7.10 -3.73 20.43
CA LEU A 81 7.49 -2.34 20.74
C LEU A 81 6.28 -1.41 20.76
N ALA A 82 5.16 -1.80 20.16
CA ALA A 82 3.94 -1.00 20.09
C ALA A 82 3.21 -0.88 21.44
N HIS A 83 3.52 -1.70 22.43
CA HIS A 83 2.74 -1.81 23.68
C HIS A 83 3.40 -1.19 24.92
N GLY A 84 4.43 -0.35 24.79
CA GLY A 84 5.02 0.40 25.93
C GLY A 84 5.43 -0.46 27.13
N GLY A 85 5.45 -1.76 26.99
CA GLY A 85 5.90 -2.72 27.98
C GLY A 85 7.41 -2.87 27.93
N SER A 86 8.04 -2.87 29.11
CA SER A 86 9.43 -3.21 29.36
C SER A 86 9.97 -4.20 28.33
N ALA A 87 11.12 -3.91 27.75
CA ALA A 87 11.80 -4.69 26.71
C ALA A 87 11.73 -6.20 26.96
N ALA A 88 10.65 -6.83 26.51
CA ALA A 88 10.71 -8.25 26.22
C ALA A 88 11.69 -8.42 25.07
N ALA A 89 12.62 -9.35 25.23
CA ALA A 89 13.56 -9.70 24.19
C ALA A 89 12.84 -9.76 22.84
N PRO A 90 13.44 -9.25 21.74
CA PRO A 90 12.77 -9.21 20.44
C PRO A 90 12.27 -10.64 20.16
N VAL A 91 10.97 -10.78 20.06
CA VAL A 91 10.37 -12.04 19.56
C VAL A 91 10.99 -12.20 18.19
N ALA A 92 11.83 -13.20 18.05
CA ALA A 92 12.47 -13.52 16.78
C ALA A 92 11.35 -13.87 15.81
N ILE A 93 10.90 -12.89 15.02
CA ILE A 93 9.89 -13.11 14.00
C ILE A 93 10.51 -14.10 13.03
N ASN A 94 9.91 -15.27 12.90
CA ASN A 94 10.37 -16.23 11.92
C ASN A 94 10.39 -15.58 10.53
N PRO A 95 11.55 -15.41 9.92
CA PRO A 95 11.66 -14.68 8.65
C PRO A 95 10.80 -15.33 7.55
N VAL A 96 10.59 -16.62 7.59
CA VAL A 96 9.74 -17.35 6.63
C VAL A 96 8.27 -16.96 6.79
N GLU A 97 7.78 -16.85 8.03
CA GLU A 97 6.40 -16.43 8.29
C GLU A 97 6.16 -14.96 7.91
N LEU A 98 7.12 -14.09 8.20
CA LEU A 98 7.06 -12.70 7.75
C LEU A 98 7.07 -12.64 6.22
N GLY A 99 7.95 -13.40 5.58
CA GLY A 99 8.04 -13.48 4.12
C GLY A 99 6.74 -13.98 3.48
N LYS A 100 6.11 -15.00 4.06
CA LYS A 100 4.80 -15.51 3.64
C LYS A 100 3.70 -14.45 3.74
N LYS A 101 3.67 -13.71 4.84
CA LYS A 101 2.74 -12.58 5.00
C LYS A 101 2.95 -11.50 3.94
N LEU A 102 4.20 -11.09 3.73
CA LEU A 102 4.55 -10.07 2.73
C LEU A 102 4.21 -10.54 1.32
N PHE A 103 4.50 -11.79 0.98
CA PHE A 103 4.19 -12.36 -0.32
C PHE A 103 2.68 -12.34 -0.60
N ASN A 104 1.86 -12.74 0.36
CA ASN A 104 0.41 -12.82 0.19
C ASN A 104 -0.30 -11.47 0.24
N ASN A 105 0.18 -10.53 1.04
CA ASN A 105 -0.47 -9.22 1.23
C ASN A 105 0.06 -8.13 0.29
N ALA A 106 1.20 -8.37 -0.38
CA ALA A 106 1.77 -7.45 -1.35
C ALA A 106 1.47 -7.88 -2.79
N ALA A 107 1.97 -7.13 -3.75
CA ALA A 107 1.79 -7.37 -5.17
C ALA A 107 2.36 -8.69 -5.69
N CYS A 108 3.19 -9.41 -4.90
CA CYS A 108 3.84 -10.65 -5.32
C CYS A 108 2.81 -11.72 -5.72
N ASN A 109 1.85 -11.99 -4.82
CA ASN A 109 0.80 -12.99 -5.02
C ASN A 109 -0.10 -12.67 -6.22
N THR A 110 -0.33 -11.39 -6.51
CA THR A 110 -1.17 -10.96 -7.64
C THR A 110 -0.62 -11.46 -8.99
N CYS A 111 0.71 -11.47 -9.13
CA CYS A 111 1.39 -11.90 -10.36
C CYS A 111 1.86 -13.34 -10.28
N HIS A 112 2.55 -13.72 -9.19
CA HIS A 112 3.16 -15.04 -9.06
C HIS A 112 2.22 -16.11 -8.49
N GLN A 113 1.00 -15.72 -8.08
CA GLN A 113 -0.02 -16.56 -7.44
C GLN A 113 0.46 -17.20 -6.13
N SER A 114 -0.46 -17.63 -5.28
CA SER A 114 -0.12 -18.28 -4.00
C SER A 114 0.62 -19.61 -4.16
N THR A 115 0.49 -20.23 -5.33
CA THR A 115 1.19 -21.47 -5.72
C THR A 115 2.61 -21.24 -6.21
N GLY A 116 3.03 -19.97 -6.46
CA GLY A 116 4.33 -19.66 -7.04
C GLY A 116 4.50 -20.08 -8.51
N LEU A 117 3.43 -20.53 -9.17
CA LEU A 117 3.50 -21.01 -10.56
C LEU A 117 3.44 -19.88 -11.58
N GLY A 118 3.06 -18.67 -11.18
CA GLY A 118 2.90 -17.54 -12.08
C GLY A 118 1.76 -17.73 -13.08
N ALA A 119 1.86 -17.09 -14.22
CA ALA A 119 0.91 -17.20 -15.33
C ALA A 119 1.64 -17.62 -16.61
N PRO A 120 1.29 -18.76 -17.22
CA PRO A 120 1.99 -19.27 -18.41
C PRO A 120 2.06 -18.20 -19.52
N GLY A 121 3.25 -18.03 -20.08
CA GLY A 121 3.53 -17.07 -21.16
C GLY A 121 3.61 -15.59 -20.73
N ALA A 122 3.17 -15.24 -19.52
CA ALA A 122 3.17 -13.86 -19.02
C ALA A 122 4.07 -13.68 -17.79
N ILE A 123 3.83 -14.44 -16.73
CA ILE A 123 4.56 -14.31 -15.45
C ILE A 123 5.32 -15.60 -15.16
N PRO A 124 6.64 -15.53 -14.97
CA PRO A 124 7.45 -16.72 -14.76
C PRO A 124 7.14 -17.39 -13.41
N PRO A 125 7.29 -18.73 -13.32
CA PRO A 125 7.17 -19.44 -12.05
C PRO A 125 8.34 -19.11 -11.12
N LEU A 126 8.06 -19.11 -9.82
CA LEU A 126 9.06 -19.08 -8.75
C LEU A 126 9.47 -20.50 -8.34
N VAL A 127 8.58 -21.46 -8.56
CA VAL A 127 8.78 -22.87 -8.26
C VAL A 127 9.90 -23.45 -9.09
N ALA A 128 10.94 -23.96 -8.43
CA ALA A 128 12.12 -24.55 -9.03
C ALA A 128 12.78 -23.63 -10.12
N SER A 129 12.65 -22.32 -9.93
CA SER A 129 13.26 -21.34 -10.82
C SER A 129 14.74 -21.16 -10.49
N GLU A 130 15.60 -21.27 -11.49
CA GLU A 130 17.05 -21.01 -11.40
C GLU A 130 17.36 -19.56 -11.00
N TRP A 131 16.43 -18.64 -11.24
CA TRP A 131 16.55 -17.24 -10.83
C TRP A 131 16.25 -17.04 -9.35
N VAL A 132 15.44 -17.91 -8.76
CA VAL A 132 15.08 -17.87 -7.34
C VAL A 132 16.07 -18.67 -6.50
N THR A 133 16.38 -19.91 -6.93
CA THR A 133 17.21 -20.84 -6.15
C THR A 133 18.72 -20.66 -6.37
N GLY A 134 19.10 -19.93 -7.42
CA GLY A 134 20.51 -19.66 -7.75
C GLY A 134 21.13 -18.52 -6.92
N SER A 135 21.81 -17.60 -7.60
CA SER A 135 22.55 -16.50 -6.96
C SER A 135 21.66 -15.61 -6.08
N GLU A 136 22.07 -15.44 -4.81
CA GLU A 136 21.39 -14.56 -3.86
C GLU A 136 21.41 -13.11 -4.33
N GLU A 137 22.55 -12.64 -4.79
CA GLU A 137 22.69 -11.26 -5.25
C GLU A 137 21.79 -10.95 -6.44
N ARG A 138 21.62 -11.93 -7.34
CA ARG A 138 20.77 -11.76 -8.51
C ARG A 138 19.31 -11.59 -8.12
N VAL A 139 18.78 -12.45 -7.28
CA VAL A 139 17.37 -12.36 -6.84
C VAL A 139 17.12 -11.13 -5.96
N ILE A 140 18.09 -10.70 -5.16
CA ILE A 140 18.03 -9.46 -4.37
C ILE A 140 17.92 -8.26 -5.33
N ARG A 141 18.77 -8.17 -6.34
CA ARG A 141 18.73 -7.09 -7.35
C ARG A 141 17.39 -6.99 -8.06
N ILE A 142 16.80 -8.13 -8.43
CA ILE A 142 15.48 -8.18 -9.06
C ILE A 142 14.42 -7.59 -8.16
N VAL A 143 14.37 -7.98 -6.88
CA VAL A 143 13.36 -7.48 -5.97
C VAL A 143 13.58 -6.01 -5.61
N LEU A 144 14.83 -5.58 -5.43
CA LEU A 144 15.14 -4.20 -5.10
C LEU A 144 14.80 -3.22 -6.22
N HIS A 145 15.17 -3.55 -7.45
CA HIS A 145 15.11 -2.59 -8.58
C HIS A 145 14.10 -2.96 -9.66
N GLY A 146 13.51 -4.15 -9.56
CA GLY A 146 12.63 -4.67 -10.60
C GLY A 146 13.40 -5.31 -11.77
N LEU A 147 12.62 -5.92 -12.66
CA LEU A 147 13.14 -6.56 -13.89
C LEU A 147 12.28 -6.12 -15.06
N GLN A 148 12.91 -5.84 -16.20
CA GLN A 148 12.23 -5.46 -17.42
C GLN A 148 12.84 -6.17 -18.62
N GLY A 149 11.98 -6.51 -19.58
CA GLY A 149 12.40 -7.18 -20.82
C GLY A 149 12.36 -8.70 -20.73
N PRO A 150 12.89 -9.37 -21.77
CA PRO A 150 12.82 -10.82 -21.88
C PRO A 150 13.69 -11.53 -20.85
N ILE A 151 13.15 -12.58 -20.26
CA ILE A 151 13.85 -13.49 -19.34
C ILE A 151 13.49 -14.93 -19.70
N ASN A 152 14.47 -15.83 -19.62
CA ASN A 152 14.24 -17.26 -19.78
C ASN A 152 14.22 -17.94 -18.41
N VAL A 153 13.14 -18.62 -18.11
CA VAL A 153 12.95 -19.35 -16.85
C VAL A 153 12.55 -20.78 -17.15
N LYS A 154 13.34 -21.74 -16.72
CA LYS A 154 13.12 -23.17 -16.99
C LYS A 154 12.97 -23.48 -18.49
N GLY A 155 13.75 -22.81 -19.32
CA GLY A 155 13.71 -22.97 -20.78
C GLY A 155 12.53 -22.29 -21.49
N THR A 156 11.66 -21.58 -20.75
CA THR A 156 10.53 -20.84 -21.33
C THR A 156 10.82 -19.33 -21.28
N ALA A 157 10.60 -18.66 -22.39
CA ALA A 157 10.77 -17.22 -22.49
C ALA A 157 9.54 -16.46 -21.95
N TYR A 158 9.78 -15.45 -21.14
CA TYR A 158 8.79 -14.51 -20.61
C TYR A 158 9.23 -13.09 -20.95
N ASN A 159 8.29 -12.18 -21.13
CA ASN A 159 8.60 -10.79 -21.44
C ASN A 159 7.57 -9.86 -20.75
N SER A 160 7.75 -9.69 -19.46
CA SER A 160 6.92 -8.79 -18.65
C SER A 160 7.79 -7.98 -17.70
N ALA A 161 7.21 -6.93 -17.12
CA ALA A 161 7.89 -6.10 -16.16
C ALA A 161 7.53 -6.53 -14.74
N MET A 162 8.55 -6.74 -13.89
CA MET A 162 8.39 -6.87 -12.46
C MET A 162 8.69 -5.52 -11.80
N PRO A 163 7.80 -4.98 -10.96
CA PRO A 163 8.05 -3.71 -10.28
C PRO A 163 9.18 -3.84 -9.25
N ALA A 164 9.81 -2.71 -8.93
CA ALA A 164 10.78 -2.61 -7.86
C ALA A 164 10.07 -2.54 -6.51
N PHE A 165 10.61 -3.21 -5.49
CA PHE A 165 10.14 -3.13 -4.10
C PHE A 165 11.10 -2.34 -3.20
N GLY A 166 12.31 -2.02 -3.69
CA GLY A 166 13.23 -1.10 -3.05
C GLY A 166 12.83 0.36 -3.21
N LYS A 167 13.66 1.26 -2.68
CA LYS A 167 13.49 2.69 -2.82
C LYS A 167 13.92 3.12 -4.23
N VAL A 168 13.01 2.98 -5.19
CA VAL A 168 13.21 3.40 -6.59
C VAL A 168 12.16 4.45 -6.94
N ALA A 169 12.56 5.50 -7.62
CA ALA A 169 11.64 6.56 -8.04
C ALA A 169 10.48 5.96 -8.87
N GLY A 170 9.25 6.26 -8.48
CA GLY A 170 8.04 5.79 -9.16
C GLY A 170 7.60 4.35 -8.85
N SER A 171 8.31 3.60 -8.01
CA SER A 171 7.92 2.22 -7.67
C SER A 171 6.69 2.13 -6.77
N GLY A 172 6.42 3.14 -5.96
CA GLY A 172 5.37 3.12 -4.92
C GLY A 172 5.72 2.26 -3.71
N TYR A 173 6.83 1.51 -3.75
CA TYR A 173 7.32 0.67 -2.66
C TYR A 173 8.63 1.21 -2.07
N ASN A 174 8.84 0.95 -0.79
CA ASN A 174 10.09 1.28 -0.10
C ASN A 174 10.34 0.25 1.02
N TRP A 175 10.57 -0.99 0.61
CA TRP A 175 10.77 -2.07 1.56
C TRP A 175 12.13 -1.98 2.24
N SER A 176 12.13 -2.21 3.56
CA SER A 176 13.35 -2.35 4.32
C SER A 176 14.11 -3.64 3.94
N ASP A 177 15.38 -3.71 4.31
CA ASP A 177 16.22 -4.87 4.01
C ASP A 177 15.71 -6.14 4.68
N GLU A 178 15.09 -6.03 5.85
CA GLU A 178 14.46 -7.14 6.57
C GLU A 178 13.24 -7.68 5.81
N LYS A 179 12.39 -6.80 5.24
CA LYS A 179 11.25 -7.21 4.43
C LYS A 179 11.68 -7.93 3.16
N VAL A 180 12.68 -7.38 2.46
CA VAL A 180 13.25 -8.01 1.26
C VAL A 180 13.87 -9.36 1.60
N ALA A 181 14.69 -9.43 2.66
CA ALA A 181 15.29 -10.67 3.13
C ALA A 181 14.24 -11.73 3.49
N ALA A 182 13.19 -11.33 4.20
CA ALA A 182 12.12 -12.23 4.62
C ALA A 182 11.36 -12.82 3.44
N VAL A 183 10.92 -11.99 2.47
CA VAL A 183 10.19 -12.50 1.30
C VAL A 183 11.06 -13.36 0.42
N LEU A 184 12.34 -13.02 0.26
CA LEU A 184 13.29 -13.82 -0.50
C LEU A 184 13.57 -15.16 0.16
N THR A 185 13.73 -15.19 1.50
CA THR A 185 13.88 -16.43 2.24
C THR A 185 12.65 -17.34 2.06
N TYR A 186 11.44 -16.75 2.14
CA TYR A 186 10.20 -17.50 1.92
C TYR A 186 10.14 -18.13 0.54
N ILE A 187 10.30 -17.35 -0.55
CA ILE A 187 10.19 -17.89 -1.91
C ILE A 187 11.31 -18.88 -2.27
N ARG A 188 12.46 -18.81 -1.59
CA ARG A 188 13.58 -19.75 -1.76
C ARG A 188 13.39 -21.08 -1.04
N GLN A 189 12.40 -21.18 -0.14
CA GLN A 189 12.14 -22.37 0.68
C GLN A 189 10.73 -22.94 0.52
N GLU A 190 9.81 -22.18 -0.08
CA GLU A 190 8.43 -22.62 -0.30
C GLU A 190 8.32 -23.43 -1.60
N TRP A 191 7.20 -24.10 -1.75
CA TRP A 191 6.82 -24.90 -2.94
C TRP A 191 7.84 -25.98 -3.35
N GLY A 192 8.64 -26.48 -2.40
CA GLY A 192 9.69 -27.45 -2.65
C GLY A 192 11.02 -26.87 -3.10
N ASN A 193 11.18 -25.55 -3.13
CA ASN A 193 12.48 -24.90 -3.27
C ASN A 193 13.33 -25.21 -2.02
N GLN A 194 14.64 -25.45 -2.22
CA GLN A 194 15.57 -25.82 -1.15
C GLN A 194 16.82 -24.94 -1.17
N ALA A 195 16.63 -23.64 -1.30
CA ALA A 195 17.74 -22.69 -1.31
C ALA A 195 17.93 -22.03 0.08
N GLY A 196 19.13 -21.49 0.31
CA GLY A 196 19.49 -20.86 1.59
C GLY A 196 18.65 -19.63 1.90
N ALA A 197 18.52 -19.32 3.19
CA ALA A 197 17.93 -18.07 3.66
C ALA A 197 18.80 -16.87 3.29
N ILE A 198 18.18 -15.73 3.02
CA ILE A 198 18.86 -14.47 2.75
C ILE A 198 18.83 -13.61 4.00
N SER A 199 19.98 -13.08 4.42
CA SER A 199 20.07 -12.17 5.55
C SER A 199 19.80 -10.71 5.14
N ALA A 200 19.24 -9.91 6.06
CA ALA A 200 19.08 -8.47 5.86
C ALA A 200 20.43 -7.78 5.56
N ALA A 201 21.53 -8.22 6.21
CA ALA A 201 22.87 -7.69 5.96
C ALA A 201 23.31 -7.89 4.50
N LYS A 202 22.96 -9.06 3.88
CA LYS A 202 23.25 -9.29 2.44
C LYS A 202 22.42 -8.38 1.54
N VAL A 203 21.18 -8.11 1.91
CA VAL A 203 20.35 -7.14 1.17
C VAL A 203 20.92 -5.74 1.27
N THR A 204 21.35 -5.30 2.47
CA THR A 204 22.01 -4.00 2.68
C THR A 204 23.27 -3.86 1.83
N GLU A 205 24.10 -4.90 1.79
CA GLU A 205 25.33 -4.93 0.97
C GLU A 205 24.99 -4.69 -0.51
N VAL A 206 24.04 -5.46 -1.06
CA VAL A 206 23.63 -5.34 -2.47
C VAL A 206 23.00 -3.97 -2.75
N ARG A 207 22.10 -3.51 -1.88
CA ARG A 207 21.49 -2.18 -2.01
C ARG A 207 22.54 -1.06 -2.04
N THR A 208 23.52 -1.13 -1.16
CA THR A 208 24.59 -0.13 -1.10
C THR A 208 25.47 -0.16 -2.35
N LYS A 209 25.77 -1.36 -2.84
CA LYS A 209 26.57 -1.59 -4.04
C LYS A 209 25.91 -1.06 -5.31
N GLU A 210 24.60 -1.28 -5.45
CA GLU A 210 23.86 -0.92 -6.67
C GLU A 210 23.37 0.54 -6.66
N GLY A 211 23.15 1.13 -5.47
CA GLY A 211 22.67 2.51 -5.33
C GLY A 211 21.30 2.73 -6.00
N ASP A 212 21.09 3.95 -6.47
CA ASP A 212 19.87 4.32 -7.18
C ASP A 212 20.01 3.95 -8.66
N ARG A 213 19.24 2.97 -9.10
CA ARG A 213 19.17 2.57 -10.52
C ARG A 213 17.75 2.20 -10.95
N THR A 214 17.55 2.15 -12.25
CA THR A 214 16.33 1.63 -12.89
C THR A 214 16.28 0.11 -12.88
N ALA A 215 15.18 -0.47 -13.38
CA ALA A 215 15.01 -1.92 -13.49
C ALA A 215 16.18 -2.60 -14.23
N TRP A 216 16.46 -3.83 -13.82
CA TRP A 216 17.45 -4.70 -14.48
C TRP A 216 16.86 -5.34 -15.74
N SER A 217 17.74 -5.71 -16.65
CA SER A 217 17.47 -6.71 -17.68
C SER A 217 18.12 -8.05 -17.32
N SER A 218 17.57 -9.16 -17.84
CA SER A 218 18.18 -10.49 -17.62
C SER A 218 19.60 -10.55 -18.14
N ALA A 219 19.85 -9.96 -19.32
CA ALA A 219 21.17 -9.93 -19.94
C ALA A 219 22.24 -9.17 -19.12
N GLU A 220 21.86 -8.17 -18.33
CA GLU A 220 22.76 -7.50 -17.39
C GLU A 220 23.05 -8.39 -16.19
N LEU A 221 22.01 -9.03 -15.63
CA LEU A 221 22.12 -9.88 -14.45
C LEU A 221 22.91 -11.17 -14.71
N GLU A 222 22.89 -11.70 -15.93
CA GLU A 222 23.66 -12.89 -16.32
C GLU A 222 25.17 -12.63 -16.40
N LYS A 223 25.57 -11.38 -16.60
CA LYS A 223 27.00 -10.97 -16.64
C LYS A 223 27.59 -10.75 -15.26
N LEU A 224 26.76 -10.73 -14.24
CA LEU A 224 27.19 -10.54 -12.87
C LEU A 224 27.48 -11.89 -12.21
N PRO A 225 28.47 -11.96 -11.32
CA PRO A 225 28.83 -13.17 -10.60
C PRO A 225 27.73 -13.70 -9.69
#